data_ad4513b4be97443ace13f80f7883c26b
#
_entry.id   ad4513b4be97443ace13f80f7883c26b
#
_cell.length_a   1.000
_cell.length_b   1.000
_cell.length_c   1.000
_cell.angle_alpha   90.00
_cell.angle_beta   90.00
_cell.angle_gamma   90.00
#
_symmetry.space_group_name_H-M   'P 1'
#
loop_
_entity.id
_entity.type
_entity.pdbx_description
1 polymer ?
#
loop_
_entity_poly.entity_id
_entity_poly.type
_entity_poly.pdbx_seq_one_letter_code
_entity_poly.pdbx_strand_id
1 'polypeptide(L)'
;LYQRHAARGDAWGGGDAAGLDYDAYEKPRFGGSVMPDTVKALYLNNEAIRNPEAYIAVADGCGINAFVVDIMDGGAIGYASPVMQKYSPSAYADAYNTLESYQAAVKKLKDAGYYVIGRITAFNDPNLAADHPECVVADLSGQPLKIGGMYWPSVYSRQVWQYKVDLALEAAETMGFNEIQFDYVRFPDGTWDYDEAGTIDYHNDNDESKAQAVQRFLQYAADRLHGAGVYVSADVFGECAE
;
A
#
# COMPACT_ATOMS: atom_id res chain seq x y z
N LEU A 1 -11.13 -20.73 11.65
CA LEU A 1 -10.45 -20.69 10.35
C LEU A 1 -9.01 -20.20 10.53
N TYR A 2 -8.80 -19.09 11.18
CA TYR A 2 -7.48 -18.52 11.49
C TYR A 2 -6.60 -19.46 12.32
N GLN A 3 -7.15 -20.10 13.35
CA GLN A 3 -6.41 -21.07 14.15
C GLN A 3 -5.91 -22.27 13.32
N ARG A 4 -6.65 -22.68 12.28
CA ARG A 4 -6.20 -23.72 11.35
C ARG A 4 -5.05 -23.24 10.45
N HIS A 5 -5.08 -21.99 10.03
CA HIS A 5 -4.01 -21.38 9.23
C HIS A 5 -2.75 -21.17 10.07
N ALA A 6 -2.88 -20.71 11.32
CA ALA A 6 -1.76 -20.58 12.23
C ALA A 6 -1.04 -21.91 12.45
N ALA A 7 -1.80 -22.93 12.84
CA ALA A 7 -1.22 -24.26 13.03
C ALA A 7 -0.58 -24.85 11.77
N ARG A 8 -1.14 -24.52 10.60
CA ARG A 8 -0.61 -24.95 9.30
C ARG A 8 0.66 -24.18 8.94
N GLY A 9 0.70 -22.86 9.16
CA GLY A 9 1.88 -22.06 8.92
C GLY A 9 3.08 -22.52 9.76
N ASP A 10 2.90 -22.73 11.03
CA ASP A 10 3.96 -23.21 11.94
C ASP A 10 4.44 -24.63 11.58
N ALA A 11 3.55 -25.50 11.13
CA ALA A 11 3.89 -26.89 10.74
C ALA A 11 4.57 -27.00 9.38
N TRP A 12 4.37 -26.02 8.48
CA TRP A 12 4.81 -26.10 7.08
C TRP A 12 5.89 -25.07 6.73
N GLY A 13 6.56 -24.53 7.72
CA GLY A 13 7.69 -23.64 7.52
C GLY A 13 7.30 -22.16 7.31
N GLY A 14 6.16 -21.77 7.86
CA GLY A 14 5.74 -20.36 7.92
C GLY A 14 6.70 -19.45 8.72
N GLY A 15 7.90 -19.95 9.02
CA GLY A 15 9.02 -19.19 9.55
C GLY A 15 8.65 -18.33 10.76
N ASP A 16 8.52 -17.06 10.49
CA ASP A 16 8.20 -16.04 11.50
C ASP A 16 6.72 -15.94 11.88
N ALA A 17 5.87 -16.89 11.48
CA ALA A 17 4.44 -16.85 11.78
C ALA A 17 4.14 -17.06 13.27
N ALA A 18 5.03 -17.73 14.02
CA ALA A 18 4.92 -17.83 15.47
C ALA A 18 4.94 -16.44 16.11
N GLY A 19 3.95 -16.16 16.93
CA GLY A 19 3.80 -14.84 17.61
C GLY A 19 3.08 -13.79 16.80
N LEU A 20 2.52 -14.12 15.64
CA LEU A 20 1.54 -13.26 14.97
C LEU A 20 0.20 -13.30 15.72
N ASP A 21 -0.58 -12.25 15.51
CA ASP A 21 -1.96 -12.18 15.99
C ASP A 21 -2.88 -12.87 14.98
N TYR A 22 -3.50 -13.96 15.41
CA TYR A 22 -4.41 -14.75 14.59
C TYR A 22 -5.87 -14.62 15.01
N ASP A 23 -6.20 -13.62 15.80
CA ASP A 23 -7.59 -13.37 16.18
C ASP A 23 -8.44 -13.10 14.92
N ALA A 24 -9.64 -13.66 14.92
CA ALA A 24 -10.59 -13.45 13.85
C ALA A 24 -11.25 -12.08 14.02
N TYR A 25 -10.97 -11.17 13.08
CA TYR A 25 -11.65 -9.88 13.02
C TYR A 25 -12.97 -9.99 12.25
N GLU A 26 -14.01 -9.33 12.74
CA GLU A 26 -15.22 -9.15 11.96
C GLU A 26 -14.94 -8.19 10.79
N LYS A 27 -15.44 -8.53 9.60
CA LYS A 27 -15.34 -7.64 8.43
C LYS A 27 -16.08 -6.34 8.74
N PRO A 28 -15.42 -5.18 8.64
CA PRO A 28 -16.06 -3.89 8.91
C PRO A 28 -17.18 -3.64 7.89
N ARG A 29 -18.18 -2.83 8.30
CA ARG A 29 -19.26 -2.38 7.43
C ARG A 29 -19.45 -0.89 7.61
N PHE A 30 -19.32 -0.15 6.51
CA PHE A 30 -19.46 1.30 6.52
C PHE A 30 -20.70 1.74 5.77
N GLY A 31 -21.58 2.53 6.45
CA GLY A 31 -22.83 2.98 5.85
C GLY A 31 -22.67 3.94 4.67
N GLY A 32 -21.53 4.63 4.60
CA GLY A 32 -21.18 5.55 3.50
C GLY A 32 -20.43 4.89 2.34
N SER A 33 -20.02 3.62 2.48
CA SER A 33 -19.23 2.91 1.47
C SER A 33 -19.67 1.44 1.45
N VAL A 34 -20.47 1.07 0.46
CA VAL A 34 -20.95 -0.32 0.33
C VAL A 34 -20.00 -1.07 -0.61
N MET A 35 -19.28 -2.02 -0.04
CA MET A 35 -18.42 -2.92 -0.83
C MET A 35 -19.31 -3.91 -1.62
N PRO A 36 -19.14 -4.05 -2.93
CA PRO A 36 -19.85 -5.06 -3.71
C PRO A 36 -19.54 -6.49 -3.20
N ASP A 37 -20.49 -7.41 -3.31
CA ASP A 37 -20.29 -8.82 -2.96
C ASP A 37 -19.15 -9.46 -3.77
N THR A 38 -18.98 -9.01 -5.00
CA THR A 38 -17.89 -9.40 -5.88
C THR A 38 -17.31 -8.13 -6.53
N VAL A 39 -16.06 -7.83 -6.27
CA VAL A 39 -15.34 -6.72 -6.90
C VAL A 39 -14.69 -7.20 -8.19
N LYS A 40 -15.07 -6.58 -9.31
CA LYS A 40 -14.45 -6.76 -10.63
C LYS A 40 -13.91 -5.42 -11.09
N ALA A 41 -12.63 -5.20 -10.85
CA ALA A 41 -12.01 -3.90 -11.05
C ALA A 41 -11.21 -3.81 -12.35
N LEU A 42 -11.23 -2.63 -12.96
CA LEU A 42 -10.29 -2.21 -13.99
C LEU A 42 -9.23 -1.32 -13.34
N TYR A 43 -7.96 -1.58 -13.66
CA TYR A 43 -6.84 -0.81 -13.13
C TYR A 43 -6.53 0.41 -14.02
N LEU A 44 -6.36 1.56 -13.38
CA LEU A 44 -5.98 2.84 -13.99
C LEU A 44 -4.69 3.37 -13.35
N ASN A 45 -3.64 3.45 -14.13
CA ASN A 45 -2.41 4.11 -13.68
C ASN A 45 -2.55 5.66 -13.70
N ASN A 46 -1.49 6.36 -13.32
CA ASN A 46 -1.45 7.81 -13.19
C ASN A 46 -1.75 8.60 -14.48
N GLU A 47 -1.55 8.00 -15.65
CA GLU A 47 -1.87 8.59 -16.94
C GLU A 47 -3.29 8.25 -17.37
N ALA A 48 -3.70 6.99 -17.20
CA ALA A 48 -5.02 6.50 -17.59
C ALA A 48 -6.15 7.27 -16.88
N ILE A 49 -5.97 7.62 -15.60
CA ILE A 49 -6.96 8.38 -14.82
C ILE A 49 -7.28 9.77 -15.41
N ARG A 50 -6.44 10.31 -16.29
CA ARG A 50 -6.71 11.59 -16.98
C ARG A 50 -7.87 11.54 -17.96
N ASN A 51 -8.27 10.34 -18.38
CA ASN A 51 -9.40 10.14 -19.32
C ASN A 51 -10.39 9.09 -18.76
N PRO A 52 -11.02 9.35 -17.60
CA PRO A 52 -11.87 8.38 -16.94
C PRO A 52 -13.08 7.97 -17.77
N GLU A 53 -13.62 8.87 -18.62
CA GLU A 53 -14.78 8.60 -19.46
C GLU A 53 -14.53 7.47 -20.46
N ALA A 54 -13.32 7.38 -21.02
CA ALA A 54 -12.97 6.31 -21.95
C ALA A 54 -12.99 4.93 -21.26
N TYR A 55 -12.54 4.87 -20.01
CA TYR A 55 -12.52 3.64 -19.23
C TYR A 55 -13.89 3.27 -18.66
N ILE A 56 -14.71 4.26 -18.30
CA ILE A 56 -16.13 4.05 -17.96
C ILE A 56 -16.86 3.39 -19.14
N ALA A 57 -16.67 3.90 -20.36
CA ALA A 57 -17.31 3.33 -21.54
C ALA A 57 -16.88 1.86 -21.80
N VAL A 58 -15.65 1.50 -21.47
CA VAL A 58 -15.16 0.09 -21.55
C VAL A 58 -15.82 -0.74 -20.43
N ALA A 59 -15.83 -0.23 -19.21
CA ALA A 59 -16.32 -0.91 -18.03
C ALA A 59 -17.83 -1.24 -18.12
N ASP A 60 -18.63 -0.31 -18.64
CA ASP A 60 -20.09 -0.46 -18.83
C ASP A 60 -20.45 -1.66 -19.70
N GLY A 61 -19.57 -2.01 -20.68
CA GLY A 61 -19.80 -3.14 -21.59
C GLY A 61 -19.31 -4.50 -21.08
N CYS A 62 -18.55 -4.54 -19.98
CA CYS A 62 -17.78 -5.72 -19.56
C CYS A 62 -18.17 -6.30 -18.19
N GLY A 63 -19.19 -5.74 -17.54
CA GLY A 63 -19.58 -6.17 -16.18
C GLY A 63 -18.55 -5.82 -15.09
N ILE A 64 -17.70 -4.84 -15.36
CA ILE A 64 -16.81 -4.21 -14.37
C ILE A 64 -17.67 -3.37 -13.43
N ASN A 65 -17.39 -3.40 -12.13
CA ASN A 65 -18.12 -2.63 -11.12
C ASN A 65 -17.22 -1.80 -10.20
N ALA A 66 -15.91 -1.81 -10.47
CA ALA A 66 -14.93 -1.09 -9.67
C ALA A 66 -13.75 -0.59 -10.52
N PHE A 67 -13.01 0.36 -9.96
CA PHE A 67 -11.72 0.80 -10.49
C PHE A 67 -10.66 0.78 -9.39
N VAL A 68 -9.47 0.30 -9.72
CA VAL A 68 -8.27 0.52 -8.91
C VAL A 68 -7.50 1.67 -9.56
N VAL A 69 -7.20 2.70 -8.80
CA VAL A 69 -6.55 3.92 -9.29
C VAL A 69 -5.27 4.17 -8.50
N ASP A 70 -4.15 4.34 -9.19
CA ASP A 70 -2.89 4.62 -8.52
C ASP A 70 -2.89 6.01 -7.87
N ILE A 71 -2.73 6.02 -6.57
CA ILE A 71 -2.28 7.19 -5.80
C ILE A 71 -0.76 7.29 -5.92
N MET A 72 -0.09 6.12 -5.81
CA MET A 72 1.35 5.99 -5.90
C MET A 72 1.72 4.59 -6.40
N ASP A 73 2.58 4.52 -7.43
CA ASP A 73 3.21 3.29 -7.91
C ASP A 73 4.73 3.48 -7.98
N GLY A 74 5.41 3.18 -6.87
CA GLY A 74 6.83 3.49 -6.71
C GLY A 74 7.12 4.98 -6.91
N GLY A 75 7.92 5.31 -7.93
CA GLY A 75 8.21 6.70 -8.30
C GLY A 75 7.14 7.37 -9.18
N ALA A 76 6.11 6.65 -9.59
CA ALA A 76 5.02 7.22 -10.39
C ALA A 76 3.91 7.74 -9.47
N ILE A 77 3.79 9.05 -9.35
CA ILE A 77 2.94 9.74 -8.38
C ILE A 77 1.65 10.23 -9.02
N GLY A 78 0.50 9.82 -8.47
CA GLY A 78 -0.82 10.13 -9.01
C GLY A 78 -1.14 11.62 -9.01
N TYR A 79 -0.91 12.30 -7.90
CA TYR A 79 -1.23 13.72 -7.75
C TYR A 79 -0.32 14.43 -6.74
N ALA A 80 -0.25 15.76 -6.86
CA ALA A 80 0.52 16.63 -5.96
C ALA A 80 -0.18 16.73 -4.58
N SER A 81 0.17 15.79 -3.70
CA SER A 81 -0.40 15.63 -2.37
C SER A 81 0.25 16.56 -1.34
N PRO A 82 -0.51 17.34 -0.54
CA PRO A 82 0.02 18.06 0.62
C PRO A 82 0.76 17.17 1.63
N VAL A 83 0.33 15.92 1.80
CA VAL A 83 1.04 14.95 2.64
C VAL A 83 2.39 14.59 2.03
N MET A 84 2.44 14.35 0.71
CA MET A 84 3.72 14.15 0.03
C MET A 84 4.63 15.36 0.14
N GLN A 85 4.10 16.57 0.00
CA GLN A 85 4.89 17.79 0.18
C GLN A 85 5.57 17.85 1.55
N LYS A 86 4.91 17.33 2.58
CA LYS A 86 5.45 17.28 3.95
C LYS A 86 6.50 16.18 4.14
N TYR A 87 6.24 14.98 3.64
CA TYR A 87 7.04 13.79 3.93
C TYR A 87 8.06 13.45 2.85
N SER A 88 7.74 13.71 1.59
CA SER A 88 8.58 13.42 0.43
C SER A 88 8.40 14.50 -0.64
N PRO A 89 9.09 15.64 -0.50
CA PRO A 89 9.02 16.74 -1.47
C PRO A 89 9.35 16.32 -2.90
N SER A 90 10.23 15.31 -3.08
CA SER A 90 10.55 14.74 -4.38
C SER A 90 9.32 14.07 -5.01
N ALA A 91 8.55 13.27 -4.24
CA ALA A 91 7.31 12.69 -4.71
C ALA A 91 6.29 13.77 -5.10
N TYR A 92 6.16 14.83 -4.30
CA TYR A 92 5.28 15.95 -4.63
C TYR A 92 5.66 16.62 -5.97
N ALA A 93 6.95 16.81 -6.22
CA ALA A 93 7.46 17.43 -7.43
C ALA A 93 7.25 16.55 -8.68
N ASP A 94 7.28 15.22 -8.51
CA ASP A 94 7.11 14.24 -9.59
C ASP A 94 5.65 13.89 -9.90
N ALA A 95 4.69 14.57 -9.28
CA ALA A 95 3.27 14.28 -9.44
C ALA A 95 2.78 14.48 -10.89
N TYR A 96 2.08 13.49 -11.40
CA TYR A 96 1.52 13.49 -12.76
C TYR A 96 0.33 14.44 -12.91
N ASN A 97 -0.44 14.64 -11.85
CA ASN A 97 -1.65 15.45 -11.86
C ASN A 97 -1.64 16.46 -10.72
N THR A 98 -2.37 17.56 -10.87
CA THR A 98 -2.71 18.40 -9.72
C THR A 98 -3.74 17.69 -8.84
N LEU A 99 -3.83 18.08 -7.58
CA LEU A 99 -4.83 17.56 -6.65
C LEU A 99 -6.25 17.72 -7.22
N GLU A 100 -6.58 18.89 -7.75
CA GLU A 100 -7.91 19.21 -8.28
C GLU A 100 -8.25 18.38 -9.53
N SER A 101 -7.30 18.21 -10.45
CA SER A 101 -7.54 17.44 -11.68
C SER A 101 -7.74 15.95 -11.38
N TYR A 102 -6.95 15.42 -10.44
CA TYR A 102 -7.06 14.03 -10.01
C TYR A 102 -8.37 13.79 -9.24
N GLN A 103 -8.75 14.70 -8.33
CA GLN A 103 -10.02 14.67 -7.60
C GLN A 103 -11.21 14.68 -8.56
N ALA A 104 -11.19 15.56 -9.55
CA ALA A 104 -12.26 15.64 -10.55
C ALA A 104 -12.37 14.33 -11.35
N ALA A 105 -11.25 13.69 -11.67
CA ALA A 105 -11.24 12.43 -12.39
C ALA A 105 -11.80 11.27 -11.55
N VAL A 106 -11.36 11.12 -10.30
CA VAL A 106 -11.90 10.12 -9.37
C VAL A 106 -13.40 10.33 -9.14
N LYS A 107 -13.81 11.60 -8.99
CA LYS A 107 -15.24 11.94 -8.84
C LYS A 107 -16.08 11.44 -10.00
N LYS A 108 -15.61 11.51 -11.25
CA LYS A 108 -16.35 10.99 -12.40
C LYS A 108 -16.58 9.49 -12.32
N LEU A 109 -15.59 8.71 -11.88
CA LEU A 109 -15.76 7.28 -11.65
C LEU A 109 -16.84 7.00 -10.60
N LYS A 110 -16.83 7.76 -9.51
CA LYS A 110 -17.81 7.63 -8.43
C LYS A 110 -19.20 8.07 -8.85
N ASP A 111 -19.33 9.20 -9.56
CA ASP A 111 -20.61 9.69 -10.07
C ASP A 111 -21.25 8.71 -11.08
N ALA A 112 -20.43 7.94 -11.80
CA ALA A 112 -20.88 6.85 -12.66
C ALA A 112 -21.28 5.59 -11.88
N GLY A 113 -21.17 5.57 -10.55
CA GLY A 113 -21.63 4.50 -9.68
C GLY A 113 -20.61 3.39 -9.41
N TYR A 114 -19.35 3.57 -9.78
CA TYR A 114 -18.31 2.57 -9.55
C TYR A 114 -17.77 2.61 -8.11
N TYR A 115 -17.42 1.44 -7.59
CA TYR A 115 -16.61 1.30 -6.40
C TYR A 115 -15.15 1.67 -6.73
N VAL A 116 -14.55 2.61 -6.00
CA VAL A 116 -13.22 3.13 -6.36
C VAL A 116 -12.22 2.86 -5.25
N ILE A 117 -11.14 2.19 -5.63
CA ILE A 117 -10.04 1.73 -4.79
C ILE A 117 -8.81 2.57 -5.10
N GLY A 118 -8.23 3.22 -4.09
CA GLY A 118 -6.98 3.94 -4.23
C GLY A 118 -5.79 3.02 -3.90
N ARG A 119 -4.83 2.86 -4.82
CA ARG A 119 -3.67 1.98 -4.63
C ARG A 119 -2.42 2.79 -4.25
N ILE A 120 -1.71 2.31 -3.24
CA ILE A 120 -0.46 2.90 -2.73
C ILE A 120 0.59 1.80 -2.58
N THR A 121 1.75 1.95 -3.22
CA THR A 121 2.90 1.10 -2.91
C THR A 121 3.48 1.50 -1.54
N ALA A 122 3.50 0.53 -0.61
CA ALA A 122 3.90 0.80 0.78
C ALA A 122 5.43 0.93 0.92
N PHE A 123 6.16 -0.13 0.58
CA PHE A 123 7.61 -0.22 0.81
C PHE A 123 8.43 -0.26 -0.48
N ASN A 124 7.89 0.27 -1.59
CA ASN A 124 8.61 0.58 -2.81
C ASN A 124 8.42 2.07 -3.11
N ASP A 125 9.41 2.89 -2.74
CA ASP A 125 9.31 4.35 -2.84
C ASP A 125 10.70 4.98 -3.03
N PRO A 126 11.14 5.15 -4.28
CA PRO A 126 12.45 5.74 -4.57
C PRO A 126 12.54 7.23 -4.21
N ASN A 127 11.40 7.94 -4.17
CA ASN A 127 11.37 9.36 -3.85
C ASN A 127 11.60 9.57 -2.35
N LEU A 128 10.92 8.77 -1.50
CA LEU A 128 11.18 8.78 -0.07
C LEU A 128 12.63 8.40 0.24
N ALA A 129 13.18 7.44 -0.51
CA ALA A 129 14.57 7.05 -0.37
C ALA A 129 15.56 8.19 -0.65
N ALA A 130 15.23 9.08 -1.58
CA ALA A 130 16.03 10.26 -1.90
C ALA A 130 15.90 11.34 -0.81
N ASP A 131 14.69 11.55 -0.28
CA ASP A 131 14.42 12.57 0.73
C ASP A 131 14.83 12.14 2.15
N HIS A 132 14.74 10.82 2.45
CA HIS A 132 14.95 10.21 3.76
C HIS A 132 15.79 8.94 3.69
N PRO A 133 17.07 9.03 3.33
CA PRO A 133 17.94 7.85 3.23
C PRO A 133 18.06 7.06 4.54
N GLU A 134 17.85 7.71 5.69
CA GLU A 134 17.83 7.07 7.01
C GLU A 134 16.66 6.09 7.21
N CYS A 135 15.63 6.17 6.37
CA CYS A 135 14.47 5.25 6.42
C CYS A 135 14.59 4.08 5.45
N VAL A 136 15.71 3.97 4.72
CA VAL A 136 15.88 3.01 3.62
C VAL A 136 16.73 1.83 4.10
N VAL A 137 16.42 0.63 3.61
CA VAL A 137 17.28 -0.54 3.81
C VAL A 137 18.70 -0.21 3.36
N ALA A 138 19.68 -0.47 4.22
CA ALA A 138 21.04 -0.02 4.09
C ALA A 138 22.06 -1.15 4.24
N ASP A 139 23.32 -0.89 3.90
CA ASP A 139 24.44 -1.71 4.33
C ASP A 139 24.86 -1.37 5.77
N LEU A 140 25.81 -2.14 6.33
CA LEU A 140 26.31 -1.93 7.70
C LEU A 140 27.07 -0.60 7.89
N SER A 141 27.39 0.12 6.81
CA SER A 141 27.95 1.47 6.89
C SER A 141 26.88 2.56 6.91
N GLY A 142 25.59 2.18 6.80
CA GLY A 142 24.44 3.09 6.74
C GLY A 142 24.18 3.67 5.35
N GLN A 143 24.79 3.11 4.29
CA GLN A 143 24.51 3.55 2.93
C GLN A 143 23.30 2.79 2.37
N PRO A 144 22.30 3.51 1.79
CA PRO A 144 21.15 2.88 1.17
C PRO A 144 21.52 1.84 0.12
N LEU A 145 20.93 0.65 0.22
CA LEU A 145 21.14 -0.45 -0.71
C LEU A 145 20.11 -0.44 -1.85
N LYS A 146 20.60 -0.66 -3.07
CA LYS A 146 19.72 -1.02 -4.20
C LYS A 146 19.54 -2.53 -4.26
N ILE A 147 18.32 -2.98 -4.09
CA ILE A 147 17.94 -4.39 -4.19
C ILE A 147 16.99 -4.52 -5.38
N GLY A 148 17.35 -5.36 -6.35
CA GLY A 148 16.60 -5.44 -7.61
C GLY A 148 16.60 -4.13 -8.42
N GLY A 149 17.63 -3.28 -8.25
CA GLY A 149 17.74 -1.98 -8.91
C GLY A 149 16.95 -0.83 -8.26
N MET A 150 16.22 -1.08 -7.18
CA MET A 150 15.36 -0.13 -6.47
C MET A 150 15.81 0.08 -5.03
N TYR A 151 15.50 1.26 -4.48
CA TYR A 151 15.61 1.53 -3.06
C TYR A 151 14.31 1.17 -2.36
N TRP A 152 14.44 0.57 -1.17
CA TRP A 152 13.32 0.09 -0.39
C TRP A 152 13.26 0.80 0.96
N PRO A 153 12.22 1.59 1.25
CA PRO A 153 11.95 2.03 2.60
C PRO A 153 11.83 0.84 3.54
N SER A 154 12.36 0.98 4.74
CA SER A 154 12.31 -0.10 5.73
C SER A 154 10.89 -0.38 6.20
N VAL A 155 10.52 -1.67 6.19
CA VAL A 155 9.24 -2.14 6.76
C VAL A 155 9.17 -1.92 8.27
N TYR A 156 10.31 -1.79 8.95
CA TYR A 156 10.35 -1.50 10.39
C TYR A 156 10.21 -0.01 10.72
N SER A 157 10.36 0.90 9.74
CA SER A 157 10.31 2.34 9.98
C SER A 157 8.88 2.85 10.26
N ARG A 158 8.66 3.32 11.49
CA ARG A 158 7.38 3.93 11.90
C ARG A 158 7.10 5.25 11.20
N GLN A 159 8.14 5.95 10.75
CA GLN A 159 8.03 7.16 9.95
C GLN A 159 7.45 6.84 8.56
N VAL A 160 7.91 5.75 7.93
CA VAL A 160 7.35 5.26 6.67
C VAL A 160 5.87 4.88 6.85
N TRP A 161 5.52 4.16 7.93
CA TRP A 161 4.13 3.81 8.22
C TRP A 161 3.24 5.04 8.32
N GLN A 162 3.68 6.03 9.11
CA GLN A 162 2.94 7.27 9.29
C GLN A 162 2.72 7.99 7.96
N TYR A 163 3.76 8.13 7.14
CA TYR A 163 3.66 8.75 5.83
C TYR A 163 2.62 8.05 4.95
N LYS A 164 2.73 6.73 4.80
CA LYS A 164 1.84 5.96 3.93
C LYS A 164 0.38 5.99 4.41
N VAL A 165 0.16 5.95 5.71
CA VAL A 165 -1.19 6.00 6.27
C VAL A 165 -1.77 7.42 6.26
N ASP A 166 -0.96 8.45 6.51
CA ASP A 166 -1.41 9.85 6.36
C ASP A 166 -1.79 10.17 4.90
N LEU A 167 -1.00 9.67 3.92
CA LEU A 167 -1.33 9.78 2.50
C LEU A 167 -2.64 9.05 2.15
N ALA A 168 -2.83 7.85 2.68
CA ALA A 168 -4.03 7.06 2.49
C ALA A 168 -5.28 7.77 3.04
N LEU A 169 -5.18 8.36 4.23
CA LEU A 169 -6.26 9.14 4.85
C LEU A 169 -6.57 10.40 4.05
N GLU A 170 -5.55 11.17 3.66
CA GLU A 170 -5.75 12.36 2.80
C GLU A 170 -6.47 11.98 1.50
N ALA A 171 -6.00 10.91 0.82
CA ALA A 171 -6.59 10.46 -0.42
C ALA A 171 -8.05 10.02 -0.22
N ALA A 172 -8.34 9.27 0.84
CA ALA A 172 -9.70 8.84 1.15
C ALA A 172 -10.63 10.03 1.45
N GLU A 173 -10.20 10.99 2.25
CA GLU A 173 -10.99 12.18 2.59
C GLU A 173 -11.19 13.11 1.39
N THR A 174 -10.13 13.36 0.61
CA THR A 174 -10.15 14.34 -0.48
C THR A 174 -10.81 13.79 -1.74
N MET A 175 -10.48 12.55 -2.12
CA MET A 175 -10.99 11.92 -3.36
C MET A 175 -12.26 11.11 -3.11
N GLY A 176 -12.50 10.71 -1.86
CA GLY A 176 -13.64 9.87 -1.48
C GLY A 176 -13.47 8.42 -1.91
N PHE A 177 -12.28 7.86 -1.91
CA PHE A 177 -12.05 6.44 -2.17
C PHE A 177 -12.87 5.58 -1.21
N ASN A 178 -13.43 4.49 -1.73
CA ASN A 178 -14.19 3.53 -0.94
C ASN A 178 -13.26 2.60 -0.14
N GLU A 179 -12.07 2.37 -0.70
CA GLU A 179 -11.06 1.45 -0.19
C GLU A 179 -9.66 1.97 -0.51
N ILE A 180 -8.72 1.69 0.35
CA ILE A 180 -7.28 1.84 0.08
C ILE A 180 -6.65 0.46 0.02
N GLN A 181 -5.96 0.21 -1.10
CA GLN A 181 -5.19 -1.00 -1.36
C GLN A 181 -3.70 -0.69 -1.17
N PHE A 182 -3.06 -1.36 -0.23
CA PHE A 182 -1.61 -1.31 -0.09
C PHE A 182 -0.96 -2.43 -0.89
N ASP A 183 -0.09 -2.06 -1.82
CA ASP A 183 0.77 -2.98 -2.55
C ASP A 183 2.22 -2.88 -2.05
N TYR A 184 3.06 -3.82 -2.43
CA TYR A 184 4.43 -3.92 -1.91
C TYR A 184 4.49 -3.90 -0.37
N VAL A 185 3.54 -4.58 0.27
CA VAL A 185 3.50 -4.76 1.74
C VAL A 185 4.40 -5.92 2.10
N ARG A 186 5.68 -5.74 1.87
CA ARG A 186 6.68 -6.80 1.99
C ARG A 186 8.10 -6.26 2.07
N PHE A 187 9.02 -7.11 2.49
CA PHE A 187 10.44 -6.87 2.35
C PHE A 187 10.89 -7.03 0.89
N PRO A 188 12.04 -6.46 0.50
CA PRO A 188 12.57 -6.66 -0.85
C PRO A 188 12.92 -8.12 -1.12
N ASP A 189 12.70 -8.56 -2.37
CA ASP A 189 13.15 -9.86 -2.82
C ASP A 189 14.65 -9.89 -3.07
N GLY A 190 15.24 -11.13 -3.05
CA GLY A 190 16.65 -11.31 -3.39
C GLY A 190 17.61 -10.84 -2.30
N THR A 191 17.17 -10.85 -1.04
CA THR A 191 18.03 -10.46 0.11
C THR A 191 18.75 -11.63 0.77
N TRP A 192 18.57 -12.85 0.29
CA TRP A 192 19.09 -14.08 0.92
C TRP A 192 20.60 -14.03 1.19
N ASP A 193 21.40 -13.61 0.20
CA ASP A 193 22.84 -13.53 0.34
C ASP A 193 23.26 -12.46 1.37
N TYR A 194 22.53 -11.36 1.43
CA TYR A 194 22.77 -10.29 2.40
C TYR A 194 22.38 -10.73 3.83
N ASP A 195 21.24 -11.41 3.96
CA ASP A 195 20.73 -11.92 5.24
C ASP A 195 21.68 -13.00 5.79
N GLU A 196 22.13 -13.96 4.95
CA GLU A 196 23.06 -15.02 5.32
C GLU A 196 24.44 -14.45 5.72
N ALA A 197 24.93 -13.46 4.98
CA ALA A 197 26.19 -12.78 5.26
C ALA A 197 26.11 -11.79 6.43
N GLY A 198 24.88 -11.43 6.89
CA GLY A 198 24.67 -10.43 7.92
C GLY A 198 25.16 -9.04 7.51
N THR A 199 25.01 -8.68 6.23
CA THR A 199 25.55 -7.42 5.66
C THR A 199 24.47 -6.39 5.32
N ILE A 200 23.21 -6.67 5.66
CA ILE A 200 22.07 -5.79 5.45
C ILE A 200 21.55 -5.25 6.78
N ASP A 201 21.24 -3.97 6.80
CA ASP A 201 20.54 -3.31 7.89
C ASP A 201 19.13 -2.90 7.46
N TYR A 202 18.16 -3.50 8.09
CA TYR A 202 16.74 -3.17 7.89
C TYR A 202 16.22 -2.10 8.86
N HIS A 203 17.07 -1.56 9.72
CA HIS A 203 16.71 -0.62 10.81
C HIS A 203 15.64 -1.20 11.74
N ASN A 204 15.84 -2.44 12.20
CA ASN A 204 14.92 -3.12 13.12
C ASN A 204 15.16 -2.70 14.58
N ASP A 205 14.78 -1.48 14.92
CA ASP A 205 14.96 -0.92 16.26
C ASP A 205 14.00 -1.49 17.31
N ASN A 206 12.99 -2.26 16.88
CA ASN A 206 11.92 -2.75 17.75
C ASN A 206 12.03 -4.26 18.06
N ASP A 207 13.06 -4.93 17.58
CA ASP A 207 13.27 -6.37 17.76
C ASP A 207 12.04 -7.20 17.31
N GLU A 208 11.52 -6.89 16.13
CA GLU A 208 10.36 -7.55 15.53
C GLU A 208 10.80 -8.55 14.46
N SER A 209 10.06 -9.65 14.30
CA SER A 209 10.23 -10.46 13.10
C SER A 209 9.71 -9.73 11.84
N LYS A 210 10.16 -10.14 10.64
CA LYS A 210 9.68 -9.58 9.38
C LYS A 210 8.16 -9.70 9.26
N ALA A 211 7.60 -10.85 9.63
CA ALA A 211 6.16 -11.09 9.62
C ALA A 211 5.39 -10.20 10.60
N GLN A 212 5.93 -10.01 11.82
CA GLN A 212 5.33 -9.11 12.80
C GLN A 212 5.31 -7.65 12.32
N ALA A 213 6.37 -7.17 11.68
CA ALA A 213 6.42 -5.81 11.16
C ALA A 213 5.35 -5.58 10.08
N VAL A 214 5.21 -6.50 9.13
CA VAL A 214 4.17 -6.44 8.09
C VAL A 214 2.76 -6.46 8.71
N GLN A 215 2.50 -7.40 9.61
CA GLN A 215 1.20 -7.51 10.28
C GLN A 215 0.85 -6.22 11.04
N ARG A 216 1.79 -5.69 11.83
CA ARG A 216 1.59 -4.47 12.62
C ARG A 216 1.38 -3.23 11.76
N PHE A 217 2.07 -3.14 10.62
CA PHE A 217 1.79 -2.08 9.64
C PHE A 217 0.34 -2.16 9.16
N LEU A 218 -0.12 -3.34 8.74
CA LEU A 218 -1.49 -3.52 8.27
C LEU A 218 -2.53 -3.27 9.36
N GLN A 219 -2.28 -3.69 10.61
CA GLN A 219 -3.14 -3.37 11.74
C GLN A 219 -3.21 -1.86 11.97
N TYR A 220 -2.07 -1.17 12.00
CA TYR A 220 -2.01 0.29 12.14
C TYR A 220 -2.78 1.01 11.03
N ALA A 221 -2.59 0.59 9.78
CA ALA A 221 -3.29 1.16 8.63
C ALA A 221 -4.81 0.90 8.70
N ALA A 222 -5.20 -0.35 9.02
CA ALA A 222 -6.60 -0.73 9.14
C ALA A 222 -7.31 0.04 10.25
N ASP A 223 -6.72 0.15 11.44
CA ASP A 223 -7.31 0.88 12.55
C ASP A 223 -7.59 2.35 12.19
N ARG A 224 -6.65 3.00 11.52
CA ARG A 224 -6.77 4.40 11.14
C ARG A 224 -7.80 4.62 10.02
N LEU A 225 -7.77 3.79 8.98
CA LEU A 225 -8.66 3.90 7.82
C LEU A 225 -10.09 3.42 8.14
N HIS A 226 -10.24 2.35 8.92
CA HIS A 226 -11.55 1.91 9.40
C HIS A 226 -12.20 2.97 10.29
N GLY A 227 -11.41 3.65 11.13
CA GLY A 227 -11.87 4.80 11.90
C GLY A 227 -12.39 5.97 11.04
N ALA A 228 -11.90 6.10 9.81
CA ALA A 228 -12.39 7.05 8.80
C ALA A 228 -13.51 6.49 7.90
N GLY A 229 -13.95 5.25 8.10
CA GLY A 229 -15.00 4.60 7.31
C GLY A 229 -14.54 4.09 5.93
N VAL A 230 -13.27 3.77 5.77
CA VAL A 230 -12.63 3.34 4.54
C VAL A 230 -12.16 1.90 4.66
N TYR A 231 -12.45 1.07 3.66
CA TYR A 231 -11.95 -0.30 3.61
C TYR A 231 -10.45 -0.35 3.31
N VAL A 232 -9.81 -1.42 3.75
CA VAL A 232 -8.38 -1.66 3.52
C VAL A 232 -8.19 -3.04 2.90
N SER A 233 -7.36 -3.12 1.88
CA SER A 233 -6.86 -4.36 1.30
C SER A 233 -5.34 -4.30 1.12
N ALA A 234 -4.73 -5.47 0.95
CA ALA A 234 -3.30 -5.59 0.69
C ALA A 234 -3.06 -6.59 -0.43
N ASP A 235 -2.15 -6.23 -1.34
CA ASP A 235 -1.65 -7.15 -2.35
C ASP A 235 -0.47 -7.94 -1.77
N VAL A 236 -0.63 -9.26 -1.76
CA VAL A 236 0.39 -10.21 -1.30
C VAL A 236 0.60 -11.30 -2.35
N PHE A 237 1.76 -11.92 -2.33
CA PHE A 237 2.02 -13.04 -3.24
C PHE A 237 1.10 -14.23 -2.95
N GLY A 238 0.72 -14.95 -4.01
CA GLY A 238 -0.14 -16.12 -3.90
C GLY A 238 0.43 -17.21 -2.98
N GLU A 239 1.75 -17.32 -2.88
CA GLU A 239 2.43 -18.22 -1.97
C GLU A 239 2.11 -17.96 -0.49
N CYS A 240 1.67 -16.76 -0.13
CA CYS A 240 1.23 -16.46 1.23
C CYS A 240 -0.09 -17.17 1.60
N ALA A 241 -0.79 -17.73 0.63
CA ALA A 241 -2.07 -18.42 0.81
C ALA A 241 -1.95 -19.95 0.86
N GLU A 242 -0.76 -20.50 0.60
CA GLU A 242 -0.43 -21.92 0.65
C GLU A 242 0.12 -22.34 2.04
#